data_91b23121b22e927d130fd71d5529ad68
#
_entry.id   91b23121b22e927d130fd71d5529ad68
#
_cell.length_a   1.000
_cell.length_b   1.000
_cell.length_c   1.000
_cell.angle_alpha   90.00
_cell.angle_beta   90.00
_cell.angle_gamma   90.00
#
_symmetry.space_group_name_H-M   'P 1'
#
loop_
_entity.id
_entity.type
_entity.pdbx_description
1 polymer ?
#
loop_
_entity_poly.entity_id
_entity_poly.type
_entity_poly.pdbx_seq_one_letter_code
_entity_poly.pdbx_strand_id
1 'polypeptide(L)'
;MSNILIIKHGSLGDLTQAIGAIEDIKKSNLKSHIALLTSSHYFELMNGCPYIDKVLIDKRLPRWNLFYLYKLKKKLISYNFTHVFDLQNSSRTKFYSKYLLNLPKWSSTETTLEPGQLKSDFDKEPVLKRMQIQLKKSGIKTEHVKKSNLNWAVTNIRHITKSYFTKKYILIFPFCSPKLASKKWSYYSILISQLKARYNNKYDIVLAPGPSEINEAKEFNAHVILDRGKALNLNQLFGLIKDASFIIANDTGPAHICAHMNKPGLVLFGSHTSAYKVSIESEKFKSISVKDLSFLKTEIVMEEVKKVLN
;
A
#
# COMPACT_ATOMS: atom_id res chain seq x y z
N MET A 1 -28.98 -13.28 3.87
CA MET A 1 -27.54 -12.95 3.90
C MET A 1 -27.41 -11.44 4.03
N SER A 2 -26.51 -10.95 4.86
CA SER A 2 -26.25 -9.51 4.96
C SER A 2 -25.22 -9.07 3.93
N ASN A 3 -25.37 -7.87 3.38
CA ASN A 3 -24.41 -7.26 2.47
C ASN A 3 -23.61 -6.22 3.24
N ILE A 4 -22.31 -6.31 3.20
CA ILE A 4 -21.37 -5.41 3.89
C ILE A 4 -20.57 -4.64 2.85
N LEU A 5 -20.48 -3.32 3.03
CA LEU A 5 -19.63 -2.46 2.22
C LEU A 5 -18.36 -2.11 2.97
N ILE A 6 -17.21 -2.32 2.35
CA ILE A 6 -15.92 -1.77 2.80
C ILE A 6 -15.56 -0.62 1.86
N ILE A 7 -15.10 0.50 2.39
CA ILE A 7 -14.65 1.66 1.59
C ILE A 7 -13.15 1.86 1.79
N LYS A 8 -12.37 1.67 0.72
CA LYS A 8 -10.93 1.98 0.69
C LYS A 8 -10.50 2.36 -0.72
N HIS A 9 -10.31 3.65 -0.95
CA HIS A 9 -9.99 4.20 -2.28
C HIS A 9 -8.50 4.08 -2.65
N GLY A 10 -7.63 3.90 -1.71
CA GLY A 10 -6.16 3.94 -1.86
C GLY A 10 -5.59 5.19 -1.22
N SER A 11 -4.31 5.50 -1.22
CA SER A 11 -3.24 5.04 -2.16
C SER A 11 -2.92 3.51 -2.14
N LEU A 12 -1.90 3.10 -2.91
CA LEU A 12 -1.46 1.69 -2.93
C LEU A 12 -1.01 1.24 -1.53
N GLY A 13 -0.22 2.04 -0.84
CA GLY A 13 0.24 1.76 0.52
C GLY A 13 -0.92 1.63 1.50
N ASP A 14 -1.87 2.57 1.46
CA ASP A 14 -3.08 2.54 2.31
C ASP A 14 -3.94 1.32 2.05
N LEU A 15 -4.08 0.91 0.77
CA LEU A 15 -4.85 -0.26 0.40
C LEU A 15 -4.15 -1.53 0.91
N THR A 16 -2.84 -1.64 0.70
CA THR A 16 -2.03 -2.76 1.20
C THR A 16 -2.17 -2.93 2.71
N GLN A 17 -2.09 -1.84 3.46
CA GLN A 17 -2.28 -1.84 4.92
C GLN A 17 -3.68 -2.27 5.35
N ALA A 18 -4.70 -2.02 4.53
CA ALA A 18 -6.07 -2.38 4.84
C ALA A 18 -6.40 -3.86 4.58
N ILE A 19 -5.56 -4.62 3.87
CA ILE A 19 -5.85 -6.02 3.52
C ILE A 19 -6.12 -6.88 4.76
N GLY A 20 -5.30 -6.77 5.80
CA GLY A 20 -5.52 -7.53 7.04
C GLY A 20 -6.84 -7.17 7.75
N ALA A 21 -7.22 -5.88 7.71
CA ALA A 21 -8.51 -5.43 8.22
C ALA A 21 -9.68 -5.99 7.38
N ILE A 22 -9.54 -6.02 6.06
CA ILE A 22 -10.53 -6.62 5.14
C ILE A 22 -10.68 -8.13 5.41
N GLU A 23 -9.56 -8.84 5.64
CA GLU A 23 -9.56 -10.25 6.01
C GLU A 23 -10.30 -10.48 7.33
N ASP A 24 -10.04 -9.68 8.36
CA ASP A 24 -10.72 -9.78 9.66
C ASP A 24 -12.23 -9.51 9.55
N ILE A 25 -12.65 -8.54 8.73
CA ILE A 25 -14.07 -8.30 8.45
C ILE A 25 -14.70 -9.52 7.77
N LYS A 26 -14.06 -10.10 6.74
CA LYS A 26 -14.59 -11.30 6.05
C LYS A 26 -14.69 -12.49 7.00
N LYS A 27 -13.66 -12.77 7.77
CA LYS A 27 -13.62 -13.90 8.72
C LYS A 27 -14.64 -13.77 9.85
N SER A 28 -14.92 -12.55 10.29
CA SER A 28 -15.96 -12.28 11.28
C SER A 28 -17.38 -12.33 10.70
N ASN A 29 -17.52 -12.37 9.36
CA ASN A 29 -18.81 -12.30 8.65
C ASN A 29 -18.89 -13.32 7.51
N LEU A 30 -18.59 -14.59 7.76
CA LEU A 30 -18.46 -15.65 6.75
C LEU A 30 -19.71 -15.83 5.87
N LYS A 31 -20.91 -15.59 6.43
CA LYS A 31 -22.18 -15.71 5.71
C LYS A 31 -22.60 -14.44 4.97
N SER A 32 -21.81 -13.37 5.07
CA SER A 32 -22.12 -12.08 4.46
C SER A 32 -21.41 -11.93 3.11
N HIS A 33 -22.05 -11.21 2.21
CA HIS A 33 -21.46 -10.78 0.95
C HIS A 33 -20.67 -9.48 1.17
N ILE A 34 -19.39 -9.49 0.91
CA ILE A 34 -18.47 -8.35 1.12
C ILE A 34 -18.22 -7.64 -0.20
N ALA A 35 -18.62 -6.38 -0.29
CA ALA A 35 -18.28 -5.50 -1.41
C ALA A 35 -17.22 -4.48 -0.99
N LEU A 36 -16.24 -4.23 -1.88
CA LEU A 36 -15.24 -3.17 -1.71
C LEU A 36 -15.52 -2.02 -2.67
N LEU A 37 -15.69 -0.81 -2.16
CA LEU A 37 -15.70 0.43 -2.94
C LEU A 37 -14.28 1.00 -3.01
N THR A 38 -13.67 0.99 -4.19
CA THR A 38 -12.28 1.43 -4.41
C THR A 38 -12.12 2.25 -5.69
N SER A 39 -10.91 2.78 -5.94
CA SER A 39 -10.59 3.49 -7.17
C SER A 39 -10.35 2.51 -8.34
N SER A 40 -10.58 2.94 -9.57
CA SER A 40 -10.39 2.11 -10.77
C SER A 40 -8.99 1.49 -10.89
N HIS A 41 -7.96 2.19 -10.45
CA HIS A 41 -6.56 1.71 -10.47
C HIS A 41 -6.32 0.41 -9.68
N TYR A 42 -7.17 0.10 -8.70
CA TYR A 42 -7.02 -1.06 -7.84
C TYR A 42 -8.04 -2.17 -8.14
N PHE A 43 -8.88 -1.97 -9.17
CA PHE A 43 -9.96 -2.89 -9.50
C PHE A 43 -9.42 -4.30 -9.78
N GLU A 44 -8.44 -4.42 -10.70
CA GLU A 44 -7.89 -5.72 -11.10
C GLU A 44 -7.25 -6.45 -9.92
N LEU A 45 -6.42 -5.75 -9.14
CA LEU A 45 -5.80 -6.31 -7.95
C LEU A 45 -6.86 -6.83 -6.97
N MET A 46 -7.81 -5.98 -6.61
CA MET A 46 -8.78 -6.30 -5.55
C MET A 46 -9.87 -7.29 -6.01
N ASN A 47 -10.09 -7.41 -7.31
CA ASN A 47 -10.99 -8.43 -7.86
C ASN A 47 -10.42 -9.86 -7.68
N GLY A 48 -9.12 -10.01 -7.50
CA GLY A 48 -8.46 -11.26 -7.14
C GLY A 48 -8.37 -11.52 -5.62
N CYS A 49 -8.85 -10.59 -4.78
CA CYS A 49 -8.73 -10.71 -3.33
C CYS A 49 -9.74 -11.74 -2.78
N PRO A 50 -9.30 -12.80 -2.06
CA PRO A 50 -10.18 -13.87 -1.58
C PRO A 50 -11.16 -13.43 -0.47
N TYR A 51 -10.97 -12.23 0.06
CA TYR A 51 -11.80 -11.67 1.14
C TYR A 51 -12.92 -10.76 0.63
N ILE A 52 -13.02 -10.56 -0.70
CA ILE A 52 -13.96 -9.64 -1.35
C ILE A 52 -14.77 -10.41 -2.38
N ASP A 53 -16.08 -10.36 -2.25
CA ASP A 53 -16.98 -11.02 -3.18
C ASP A 53 -17.34 -10.13 -4.37
N LYS A 54 -17.24 -8.78 -4.21
CA LYS A 54 -17.52 -7.81 -5.28
C LYS A 54 -16.70 -6.54 -5.15
N VAL A 55 -16.07 -6.12 -6.24
CA VAL A 55 -15.40 -4.82 -6.31
C VAL A 55 -16.29 -3.80 -7.01
N LEU A 56 -16.50 -2.65 -6.37
CA LEU A 56 -17.25 -1.51 -6.88
C LEU A 56 -16.27 -0.35 -7.13
N ILE A 57 -16.41 0.31 -8.27
CA ILE A 57 -15.54 1.43 -8.64
C ILE A 57 -16.19 2.76 -8.27
N ASP A 58 -15.47 3.57 -7.50
CA ASP A 58 -15.71 4.99 -7.30
C ASP A 58 -14.72 5.79 -8.18
N LYS A 59 -15.24 6.49 -9.19
CA LYS A 59 -14.43 7.37 -10.06
C LYS A 59 -13.91 8.60 -9.32
N ARG A 60 -14.42 8.88 -8.12
CA ARG A 60 -14.03 10.01 -7.27
C ARG A 60 -14.14 11.37 -7.96
N LEU A 61 -15.12 11.53 -8.86
CA LEU A 61 -15.39 12.82 -9.51
C LEU A 61 -15.74 13.88 -8.44
N PRO A 62 -15.58 15.18 -8.76
CA PRO A 62 -15.88 16.25 -7.81
C PRO A 62 -17.29 16.16 -7.22
N ARG A 63 -17.46 16.57 -5.97
CA ARG A 63 -18.75 16.47 -5.26
C ARG A 63 -19.85 17.37 -5.82
N TRP A 64 -19.51 18.35 -6.63
CA TRP A 64 -20.50 19.15 -7.36
C TRP A 64 -21.08 18.44 -8.60
N ASN A 65 -20.50 17.31 -9.03
CA ASN A 65 -21.08 16.50 -10.12
C ASN A 65 -22.25 15.66 -9.57
N LEU A 66 -23.42 16.29 -9.47
CA LEU A 66 -24.62 15.68 -8.88
C LEU A 66 -25.11 14.46 -9.65
N PHE A 67 -24.96 14.45 -10.98
CA PHE A 67 -25.34 13.30 -11.81
C PHE A 67 -24.49 12.06 -11.48
N TYR A 68 -23.19 12.26 -11.31
CA TYR A 68 -22.32 11.17 -10.87
C TYR A 68 -22.69 10.67 -9.47
N LEU A 69 -22.92 11.60 -8.54
CA LEU A 69 -23.31 11.24 -7.16
C LEU A 69 -24.66 10.50 -7.13
N TYR A 70 -25.62 10.92 -7.94
CA TYR A 70 -26.90 10.24 -8.08
C TYR A 70 -26.72 8.80 -8.59
N LYS A 71 -25.92 8.61 -9.67
CA LYS A 71 -25.60 7.27 -10.18
C LYS A 71 -24.90 6.40 -9.16
N LEU A 72 -23.91 6.96 -8.43
CA LEU A 72 -23.20 6.26 -7.38
C LEU A 72 -24.17 5.85 -6.26
N LYS A 73 -24.99 6.78 -5.78
CA LYS A 73 -26.02 6.52 -4.75
C LYS A 73 -26.97 5.41 -5.20
N LYS A 74 -27.57 5.52 -6.38
CA LYS A 74 -28.48 4.48 -6.93
C LYS A 74 -27.81 3.12 -6.97
N LYS A 75 -26.56 3.05 -7.44
CA LYS A 75 -25.77 1.83 -7.47
C LYS A 75 -25.54 1.27 -6.07
N LEU A 76 -25.13 2.09 -5.10
CA LEU A 76 -24.85 1.62 -3.74
C LEU A 76 -26.13 1.14 -3.02
N ILE A 77 -27.25 1.85 -3.18
CA ILE A 77 -28.54 1.47 -2.60
C ILE A 77 -29.02 0.13 -3.13
N SER A 78 -28.83 -0.19 -4.42
CA SER A 78 -29.30 -1.45 -5.02
C SER A 78 -28.65 -2.71 -4.43
N TYR A 79 -27.56 -2.58 -3.68
CA TYR A 79 -26.92 -3.70 -2.97
C TYR A 79 -27.52 -3.98 -1.59
N ASN A 80 -28.41 -3.13 -1.07
CA ASN A 80 -29.06 -3.30 0.24
C ASN A 80 -28.04 -3.57 1.37
N PHE A 81 -26.99 -2.74 1.45
CA PHE A 81 -25.98 -2.87 2.49
C PHE A 81 -26.59 -2.69 3.88
N THR A 82 -26.20 -3.55 4.81
CA THR A 82 -26.60 -3.49 6.21
C THR A 82 -25.55 -2.85 7.11
N HIS A 83 -24.26 -2.93 6.68
CA HIS A 83 -23.12 -2.39 7.41
C HIS A 83 -22.14 -1.74 6.45
N VAL A 84 -21.46 -0.70 6.92
CA VAL A 84 -20.35 -0.07 6.21
C VAL A 84 -19.13 -0.01 7.11
N PHE A 85 -17.98 -0.47 6.61
CA PHE A 85 -16.68 -0.27 7.21
C PHE A 85 -15.90 0.75 6.37
N ASP A 86 -15.86 2.00 6.85
CA ASP A 86 -15.10 3.07 6.21
C ASP A 86 -13.63 3.02 6.68
N LEU A 87 -12.80 2.25 5.97
CA LEU A 87 -11.36 2.19 6.20
C LEU A 87 -10.60 3.34 5.51
N GLN A 88 -11.30 4.18 4.73
CA GLN A 88 -10.72 5.38 4.12
C GLN A 88 -10.71 6.57 5.07
N ASN A 89 -11.76 6.74 5.88
CA ASN A 89 -11.87 7.79 6.90
C ASN A 89 -11.57 9.22 6.38
N SER A 90 -12.10 9.56 5.21
CA SER A 90 -11.87 10.84 4.53
C SER A 90 -13.10 11.75 4.58
N SER A 91 -12.91 13.05 4.30
CA SER A 91 -14.02 14.00 4.15
C SER A 91 -15.02 13.58 3.06
N ARG A 92 -14.56 12.83 2.04
CA ARG A 92 -15.41 12.28 0.99
C ARG A 92 -16.29 11.14 1.53
N THR A 93 -15.72 10.22 2.29
CA THR A 93 -16.48 9.08 2.83
C THR A 93 -17.43 9.52 3.94
N LYS A 94 -17.06 10.54 4.72
CA LYS A 94 -17.98 11.23 5.63
C LYS A 94 -19.17 11.84 4.89
N PHE A 95 -18.95 12.45 3.72
CA PHE A 95 -20.02 12.93 2.87
C PHE A 95 -20.90 11.77 2.38
N TYR A 96 -20.32 10.61 2.05
CA TYR A 96 -21.10 9.44 1.63
C TYR A 96 -21.98 8.89 2.74
N SER A 97 -21.51 8.83 3.98
CA SER A 97 -22.32 8.38 5.11
C SER A 97 -23.54 9.28 5.34
N LYS A 98 -23.37 10.60 5.14
CA LYS A 98 -24.45 11.56 5.37
C LYS A 98 -25.47 11.65 4.22
N TYR A 99 -25.02 11.55 2.95
CA TYR A 99 -25.86 11.90 1.80
C TYR A 99 -26.12 10.76 0.80
N LEU A 100 -25.26 9.73 0.77
CA LEU A 100 -25.42 8.63 -0.18
C LEU A 100 -25.99 7.37 0.49
N LEU A 101 -25.47 6.97 1.64
CA LEU A 101 -25.87 5.77 2.38
C LEU A 101 -26.03 6.13 3.86
N ASN A 102 -27.19 6.63 4.24
CA ASN A 102 -27.49 6.88 5.65
C ASN A 102 -27.88 5.56 6.33
N LEU A 103 -26.89 4.80 6.78
CA LEU A 103 -27.08 3.50 7.43
C LEU A 103 -26.72 3.59 8.92
N PRO A 104 -27.49 2.94 9.81
CA PRO A 104 -27.27 2.98 11.24
C PRO A 104 -25.96 2.27 11.68
N LYS A 105 -25.48 1.32 10.89
CA LYS A 105 -24.26 0.56 11.18
C LYS A 105 -23.12 1.03 10.27
N TRP A 106 -22.50 2.13 10.64
CA TRP A 106 -21.36 2.73 9.96
C TRP A 106 -20.15 2.78 10.88
N SER A 107 -19.12 1.98 10.55
CA SER A 107 -17.82 1.97 11.26
C SER A 107 -16.86 2.94 10.59
N SER A 108 -16.39 3.94 11.32
CA SER A 108 -15.42 4.95 10.86
C SER A 108 -14.60 5.46 12.04
N THR A 109 -13.59 6.31 11.81
CA THR A 109 -12.90 7.02 12.89
C THR A 109 -13.90 7.76 13.79
N GLU A 110 -14.88 8.46 13.22
CA GLU A 110 -15.82 9.27 14.00
C GLU A 110 -16.70 8.43 14.93
N THR A 111 -17.13 7.25 14.48
CA THR A 111 -17.91 6.33 15.32
C THR A 111 -17.04 5.53 16.31
N THR A 112 -15.72 5.65 16.17
CA THR A 112 -14.73 4.97 17.02
C THR A 112 -14.30 5.82 18.21
N LEU A 113 -14.31 7.15 18.06
CA LEU A 113 -13.89 8.06 19.13
C LEU A 113 -14.73 7.88 20.40
N GLU A 114 -14.08 7.97 21.55
CA GLU A 114 -14.77 8.03 22.84
C GLU A 114 -15.38 9.42 23.04
N PRO A 115 -16.42 9.57 23.89
CA PRO A 115 -16.96 10.88 24.23
C PRO A 115 -15.86 11.84 24.71
N GLY A 116 -15.73 13.01 24.06
CA GLY A 116 -14.71 14.00 24.35
C GLY A 116 -13.33 13.75 23.73
N GLN A 117 -13.09 12.61 23.08
CA GLN A 117 -11.83 12.34 22.42
C GLN A 117 -11.70 13.15 21.11
N LEU A 118 -10.59 13.87 20.96
CA LEU A 118 -10.30 14.61 19.73
C LEU A 118 -9.79 13.67 18.64
N LYS A 119 -10.30 13.88 17.42
CA LYS A 119 -9.80 13.15 16.24
C LYS A 119 -8.29 13.35 16.02
N SER A 120 -7.77 14.55 16.30
CA SER A 120 -6.34 14.87 16.19
C SER A 120 -5.47 13.97 17.07
N ASP A 121 -5.95 13.58 18.26
CA ASP A 121 -5.22 12.69 19.16
C ASP A 121 -5.30 11.25 18.69
N PHE A 122 -6.46 10.80 18.25
CA PHE A 122 -6.60 9.49 17.63
C PHE A 122 -5.73 9.34 16.36
N ASP A 123 -5.59 10.41 15.57
CA ASP A 123 -4.77 10.41 14.36
C ASP A 123 -3.24 10.37 14.64
N LYS A 124 -2.80 10.59 15.90
CA LYS A 124 -1.39 10.38 16.31
C LYS A 124 -1.03 8.91 16.40
N GLU A 125 -2.01 8.04 16.64
CA GLU A 125 -1.79 6.60 16.71
C GLU A 125 -1.37 6.01 15.35
N PRO A 126 -0.56 4.92 15.34
CA PRO A 126 -0.18 4.23 14.11
C PRO A 126 -1.39 3.76 13.29
N VAL A 127 -1.26 3.77 11.97
CA VAL A 127 -2.37 3.45 11.06
C VAL A 127 -3.01 2.09 11.36
N LEU A 128 -2.20 1.04 11.56
CA LEU A 128 -2.74 -0.30 11.86
C LEU A 128 -3.40 -0.37 13.23
N LYS A 129 -2.90 0.37 14.23
CA LYS A 129 -3.53 0.47 15.54
C LYS A 129 -4.89 1.15 15.46
N ARG A 130 -5.01 2.24 14.69
CA ARG A 130 -6.30 2.91 14.45
C ARG A 130 -7.33 2.00 13.79
N MET A 131 -6.93 1.25 12.75
CA MET A 131 -7.80 0.26 12.13
C MET A 131 -8.23 -0.82 13.12
N GLN A 132 -7.29 -1.32 13.94
CA GLN A 132 -7.58 -2.33 14.95
C GLN A 132 -8.59 -1.84 16.00
N ILE A 133 -8.45 -0.61 16.49
CA ILE A 133 -9.39 0.00 17.45
C ILE A 133 -10.76 0.16 16.79
N GLN A 134 -10.82 0.70 15.56
CA GLN A 134 -12.06 0.86 14.80
C GLN A 134 -12.81 -0.47 14.63
N LEU A 135 -12.13 -1.52 14.23
CA LEU A 135 -12.73 -2.83 14.00
C LEU A 135 -13.20 -3.47 15.31
N LYS A 136 -12.40 -3.42 16.37
CA LYS A 136 -12.80 -3.95 17.70
C LYS A 136 -14.04 -3.27 18.23
N LYS A 137 -14.15 -1.94 18.12
CA LYS A 137 -15.36 -1.19 18.53
C LYS A 137 -16.60 -1.58 17.72
N SER A 138 -16.40 -2.09 16.51
CA SER A 138 -17.46 -2.61 15.65
C SER A 138 -17.72 -4.12 15.85
N GLY A 139 -17.16 -4.75 16.88
CA GLY A 139 -17.34 -6.17 17.20
C GLY A 139 -16.55 -7.13 16.32
N ILE A 140 -15.56 -6.66 15.57
CA ILE A 140 -14.71 -7.49 14.70
C ILE A 140 -13.49 -7.99 15.48
N LYS A 141 -13.23 -9.30 15.44
CA LYS A 141 -11.99 -9.89 15.95
C LYS A 141 -10.82 -9.51 15.03
N THR A 142 -9.76 -8.95 15.60
CA THR A 142 -8.63 -8.41 14.82
C THR A 142 -7.37 -9.27 14.97
N GLU A 143 -7.20 -10.24 14.10
CA GLU A 143 -6.07 -11.18 14.08
C GLU A 143 -5.08 -10.85 12.94
N HIS A 144 -5.58 -10.30 11.83
CA HIS A 144 -4.84 -10.15 10.57
C HIS A 144 -4.45 -8.71 10.27
N VAL A 145 -4.99 -7.70 10.97
CA VAL A 145 -4.66 -6.28 10.76
C VAL A 145 -3.14 -6.03 10.68
N LYS A 146 -2.34 -6.71 11.53
CA LYS A 146 -0.89 -6.58 11.55
C LYS A 146 -0.13 -7.67 10.77
N LYS A 147 -0.82 -8.71 10.30
CA LYS A 147 -0.22 -9.89 9.65
C LYS A 147 -1.03 -10.31 8.42
N SER A 148 -1.19 -9.37 7.49
CA SER A 148 -1.96 -9.63 6.26
C SER A 148 -1.28 -10.68 5.37
N ASN A 149 -2.08 -11.57 4.78
CA ASN A 149 -1.61 -12.49 3.76
C ASN A 149 -1.78 -11.86 2.37
N LEU A 150 -0.67 -11.61 1.70
CA LEU A 150 -0.63 -11.01 0.36
C LEU A 150 -0.26 -12.02 -0.75
N ASN A 151 -0.14 -13.32 -0.44
CA ASN A 151 0.26 -14.33 -1.43
C ASN A 151 -0.73 -14.46 -2.61
N TRP A 152 -2.00 -14.16 -2.39
CA TRP A 152 -3.03 -14.18 -3.43
C TRP A 152 -2.79 -13.12 -4.53
N ALA A 153 -2.09 -12.02 -4.21
CA ALA A 153 -1.78 -10.96 -5.15
C ALA A 153 -0.56 -11.27 -6.04
N VAL A 154 0.18 -12.32 -5.73
CA VAL A 154 1.45 -12.63 -6.40
C VAL A 154 1.22 -13.33 -7.74
N THR A 155 1.80 -12.80 -8.80
CA THR A 155 1.89 -13.46 -10.11
C THR A 155 3.33 -13.88 -10.40
N ASN A 156 3.54 -15.07 -10.94
CA ASN A 156 4.87 -15.49 -11.39
C ASN A 156 5.29 -14.67 -12.61
N ILE A 157 6.42 -13.98 -12.49
CA ILE A 157 6.94 -13.08 -13.52
C ILE A 157 8.26 -13.54 -14.13
N ARG A 158 8.66 -14.79 -13.91
CA ARG A 158 9.93 -15.33 -14.47
C ARG A 158 10.02 -15.20 -15.99
N HIS A 159 8.88 -15.30 -16.69
CA HIS A 159 8.81 -15.09 -18.14
C HIS A 159 9.21 -13.67 -18.56
N ILE A 160 9.03 -12.66 -17.68
CA ILE A 160 9.48 -11.28 -17.88
C ILE A 160 10.94 -11.15 -17.46
N THR A 161 11.25 -11.51 -16.20
CA THR A 161 12.55 -11.22 -15.58
C THR A 161 13.72 -11.95 -16.21
N LYS A 162 13.53 -13.16 -16.76
CA LYS A 162 14.58 -13.96 -17.41
C LYS A 162 15.27 -13.27 -18.59
N SER A 163 14.62 -12.28 -19.21
CA SER A 163 15.19 -11.48 -20.31
C SER A 163 16.06 -10.32 -19.83
N TYR A 164 16.03 -10.01 -18.54
CA TYR A 164 16.77 -8.89 -17.94
C TYR A 164 17.97 -9.34 -17.12
N PHE A 165 17.81 -10.43 -16.35
CA PHE A 165 18.85 -10.93 -15.45
C PHE A 165 18.65 -12.43 -15.11
N THR A 166 19.71 -13.06 -14.61
CA THR A 166 19.71 -14.48 -14.22
C THR A 166 20.07 -14.70 -12.75
N LYS A 167 20.72 -13.73 -12.13
CA LYS A 167 21.14 -13.79 -10.72
C LYS A 167 19.97 -13.45 -9.77
N LYS A 168 20.21 -13.64 -8.46
CA LYS A 168 19.41 -13.00 -7.43
C LYS A 168 19.49 -11.48 -7.60
N TYR A 169 18.54 -10.72 -7.05
CA TYR A 169 18.54 -9.29 -7.26
C TYR A 169 18.20 -8.49 -6.00
N ILE A 170 18.72 -7.27 -6.01
CA ILE A 170 18.34 -6.18 -5.08
C ILE A 170 17.37 -5.29 -5.84
N LEU A 171 16.18 -5.11 -5.28
CA LEU A 171 15.12 -4.29 -5.87
C LEU A 171 15.12 -2.90 -5.25
N ILE A 172 15.13 -1.87 -6.08
CA ILE A 172 15.18 -0.48 -5.62
C ILE A 172 13.95 0.29 -6.14
N PHE A 173 13.31 1.05 -5.24
CA PHE A 173 12.20 1.96 -5.54
C PHE A 173 12.63 3.40 -5.24
N PRO A 174 13.33 4.08 -6.18
CA PRO A 174 13.90 5.40 -5.96
C PRO A 174 12.90 6.54 -6.19
N PHE A 175 11.71 6.23 -6.69
CA PHE A 175 10.71 7.21 -7.10
C PHE A 175 9.73 7.55 -5.97
N CYS A 176 9.05 8.67 -6.14
CA CYS A 176 7.91 9.05 -5.31
C CYS A 176 6.95 9.94 -6.12
N SER A 177 5.75 10.16 -5.60
CA SER A 177 4.81 11.10 -6.23
C SER A 177 5.44 12.50 -6.37
N PRO A 178 5.33 13.16 -7.53
CA PRO A 178 5.83 14.53 -7.73
C PRO A 178 5.33 15.53 -6.68
N LYS A 179 4.12 15.31 -6.15
CA LYS A 179 3.54 16.13 -5.07
C LYS A 179 4.24 15.98 -3.72
N LEU A 180 5.11 15.00 -3.57
CA LEU A 180 5.81 14.63 -2.34
C LEU A 180 7.31 14.49 -2.59
N ALA A 181 7.89 15.45 -3.32
CA ALA A 181 9.32 15.44 -3.69
C ALA A 181 10.27 15.32 -2.48
N SER A 182 9.86 15.81 -1.31
CA SER A 182 10.62 15.66 -0.05
C SER A 182 10.80 14.20 0.40
N LYS A 183 10.07 13.26 -0.17
CA LYS A 183 10.26 11.83 0.06
C LYS A 183 11.33 11.20 -0.82
N LYS A 184 11.85 11.91 -1.83
CA LYS A 184 12.81 11.38 -2.78
C LYS A 184 14.23 11.57 -2.24
N TRP A 185 14.93 10.46 -2.04
CA TRP A 185 16.36 10.49 -1.73
C TRP A 185 17.18 10.64 -3.02
N SER A 186 18.12 11.58 -3.06
CA SER A 186 18.82 11.96 -4.29
C SER A 186 20.02 11.08 -4.64
N TYR A 187 20.50 10.24 -3.71
CA TYR A 187 21.76 9.53 -3.87
C TYR A 187 21.63 8.09 -4.39
N TYR A 188 20.49 7.73 -4.98
CA TYR A 188 20.28 6.37 -5.51
C TYR A 188 21.28 5.99 -6.60
N SER A 189 21.70 6.92 -7.47
CA SER A 189 22.69 6.62 -8.53
C SER A 189 24.05 6.22 -7.92
N ILE A 190 24.47 6.91 -6.86
CA ILE A 190 25.71 6.58 -6.13
C ILE A 190 25.55 5.24 -5.41
N LEU A 191 24.43 5.02 -4.71
CA LEU A 191 24.14 3.75 -4.04
C LEU A 191 24.16 2.57 -5.02
N ILE A 192 23.54 2.71 -6.19
CA ILE A 192 23.51 1.68 -7.23
C ILE A 192 24.92 1.32 -7.68
N SER A 193 25.79 2.33 -7.90
CA SER A 193 27.18 2.12 -8.28
C SER A 193 27.96 1.38 -7.17
N GLN A 194 27.77 1.73 -5.91
CA GLN A 194 28.38 1.05 -4.76
C GLN A 194 27.89 -0.40 -4.61
N LEU A 195 26.58 -0.63 -4.77
CA LEU A 195 26.00 -1.97 -4.72
C LEU A 195 26.54 -2.86 -5.85
N LYS A 196 26.64 -2.34 -7.07
CA LYS A 196 27.24 -3.07 -8.20
C LYS A 196 28.72 -3.39 -7.93
N ALA A 197 29.51 -2.41 -7.48
CA ALA A 197 30.94 -2.63 -7.20
C ALA A 197 31.15 -3.75 -6.18
N ARG A 198 30.26 -3.86 -5.17
CA ARG A 198 30.41 -4.85 -4.09
C ARG A 198 29.77 -6.20 -4.39
N TYR A 199 28.63 -6.22 -5.08
CA TYR A 199 27.76 -7.40 -5.14
C TYR A 199 27.48 -7.94 -6.55
N ASN A 200 28.12 -7.40 -7.60
CA ASN A 200 27.86 -7.78 -9.00
C ASN A 200 27.99 -9.29 -9.28
N ASN A 201 28.78 -10.02 -8.50
CA ASN A 201 28.93 -11.46 -8.66
C ASN A 201 27.72 -12.26 -8.14
N LYS A 202 26.94 -11.69 -7.20
CA LYS A 202 25.82 -12.37 -6.52
C LYS A 202 24.46 -11.82 -6.90
N TYR A 203 24.36 -10.50 -7.14
CA TYR A 203 23.08 -9.82 -7.30
C TYR A 203 23.09 -8.87 -8.49
N ASP A 204 21.98 -8.86 -9.21
CA ASP A 204 21.64 -7.80 -10.15
C ASP A 204 20.90 -6.67 -9.44
N ILE A 205 21.03 -5.43 -9.92
CA ILE A 205 20.31 -4.28 -9.40
C ILE A 205 19.12 -3.99 -10.31
N VAL A 206 17.93 -3.94 -9.72
CA VAL A 206 16.65 -3.93 -10.44
C VAL A 206 15.79 -2.75 -9.99
N LEU A 207 15.14 -2.09 -10.93
CA LEU A 207 14.14 -1.04 -10.73
C LEU A 207 12.80 -1.50 -11.32
N ALA A 208 11.70 -1.14 -10.64
CA ALA A 208 10.35 -1.32 -11.16
C ALA A 208 9.60 0.02 -11.09
N PRO A 209 9.69 0.84 -12.14
CA PRO A 209 9.04 2.15 -12.18
C PRO A 209 7.53 2.05 -12.35
N GLY A 210 6.80 3.05 -11.85
CA GLY A 210 5.43 3.32 -12.25
C GLY A 210 5.37 3.88 -13.69
N PRO A 211 4.16 3.99 -14.27
CA PRO A 211 4.01 4.42 -15.68
C PRO A 211 4.64 5.77 -16.00
N SER A 212 4.60 6.73 -15.09
CA SER A 212 5.19 8.07 -15.27
C SER A 212 6.69 8.15 -14.98
N GLU A 213 7.29 7.08 -14.44
CA GLU A 213 8.67 7.04 -13.94
C GLU A 213 9.62 6.30 -14.89
N ILE A 214 9.10 5.72 -15.99
CA ILE A 214 9.89 4.85 -16.90
C ILE A 214 11.08 5.59 -17.50
N ASN A 215 10.90 6.84 -17.95
CA ASN A 215 12.00 7.58 -18.57
C ASN A 215 13.09 7.92 -17.57
N GLU A 216 12.72 8.37 -16.38
CA GLU A 216 13.67 8.63 -15.30
C GLU A 216 14.39 7.35 -14.85
N ALA A 217 13.68 6.21 -14.83
CA ALA A 217 14.28 4.93 -14.46
C ALA A 217 15.41 4.50 -15.39
N LYS A 218 15.33 4.83 -16.67
CA LYS A 218 16.36 4.50 -17.69
C LYS A 218 17.67 5.26 -17.50
N GLU A 219 17.67 6.34 -16.71
CA GLU A 219 18.88 7.11 -16.39
C GLU A 219 19.74 6.40 -15.34
N PHE A 220 19.19 5.46 -14.60
CA PHE A 220 19.94 4.67 -13.62
C PHE A 220 20.69 3.52 -14.28
N ASN A 221 21.91 3.27 -13.83
CA ASN A 221 22.68 2.09 -14.23
C ASN A 221 22.16 0.82 -13.54
N ALA A 222 20.94 0.38 -13.90
CA ALA A 222 20.25 -0.78 -13.32
C ALA A 222 19.32 -1.43 -14.35
N HIS A 223 18.86 -2.66 -14.10
CA HIS A 223 17.85 -3.29 -14.93
C HIS A 223 16.46 -2.70 -14.64
N VAL A 224 15.87 -2.04 -15.62
CA VAL A 224 14.51 -1.47 -15.54
C VAL A 224 13.52 -2.50 -16.03
N ILE A 225 12.72 -3.07 -15.15
CA ILE A 225 11.80 -4.16 -15.49
C ILE A 225 10.49 -3.58 -16.02
N LEU A 226 10.18 -3.96 -17.25
CA LEU A 226 8.96 -3.57 -17.96
C LEU A 226 8.32 -4.81 -18.56
N ASP A 227 7.01 -4.85 -18.62
CA ASP A 227 6.27 -5.85 -19.40
C ASP A 227 5.88 -5.24 -20.74
N ARG A 228 6.50 -5.72 -21.85
CA ARG A 228 6.29 -5.22 -23.21
C ARG A 228 6.40 -3.70 -23.32
N GLY A 229 7.42 -3.13 -22.67
CA GLY A 229 7.69 -1.68 -22.63
C GLY A 229 6.80 -0.85 -21.70
N LYS A 230 5.91 -1.48 -20.94
CA LYS A 230 5.03 -0.83 -19.97
C LYS A 230 5.43 -1.17 -18.54
N ALA A 231 5.09 -0.30 -17.59
CA ALA A 231 5.25 -0.59 -16.18
C ALA A 231 4.51 -1.89 -15.81
N LEU A 232 5.05 -2.64 -14.86
CA LEU A 232 4.40 -3.84 -14.33
C LEU A 232 3.02 -3.49 -13.76
N ASN A 233 2.04 -4.37 -13.95
CA ASN A 233 0.80 -4.27 -13.20
C ASN A 233 1.03 -4.64 -11.72
N LEU A 234 0.05 -4.40 -10.87
CA LEU A 234 0.23 -4.58 -9.43
C LEU A 234 0.53 -6.05 -9.07
N ASN A 235 -0.14 -7.03 -9.67
CA ASN A 235 0.12 -8.44 -9.39
C ASN A 235 1.53 -8.87 -9.81
N GLN A 236 2.02 -8.35 -10.94
CA GLN A 236 3.40 -8.54 -11.39
C GLN A 236 4.40 -7.89 -10.43
N LEU A 237 4.08 -6.68 -9.93
CA LEU A 237 4.90 -5.99 -8.93
C LEU A 237 4.99 -6.80 -7.62
N PHE A 238 3.88 -7.38 -7.15
CA PHE A 238 3.90 -8.31 -6.00
C PHE A 238 4.80 -9.52 -6.26
N GLY A 239 4.80 -10.06 -7.48
CA GLY A 239 5.69 -11.14 -7.90
C GLY A 239 7.16 -10.73 -7.84
N LEU A 240 7.50 -9.55 -8.37
CA LEU A 240 8.87 -9.03 -8.33
C LEU A 240 9.33 -8.78 -6.88
N ILE A 241 8.50 -8.20 -6.04
CA ILE A 241 8.81 -7.99 -4.62
C ILE A 241 9.02 -9.32 -3.89
N LYS A 242 8.18 -10.32 -4.17
CA LYS A 242 8.28 -11.65 -3.53
C LYS A 242 9.63 -12.31 -3.76
N ASP A 243 10.16 -12.23 -4.98
CA ASP A 243 11.40 -12.92 -5.36
C ASP A 243 12.67 -12.09 -5.07
N ALA A 244 12.54 -10.81 -4.70
CA ALA A 244 13.67 -9.96 -4.35
C ALA A 244 14.42 -10.48 -3.11
N SER A 245 15.77 -10.44 -3.15
CA SER A 245 16.63 -10.82 -2.03
C SER A 245 16.73 -9.72 -0.98
N PHE A 246 16.73 -8.47 -1.44
CA PHE A 246 16.77 -7.28 -0.59
C PHE A 246 16.07 -6.12 -1.32
N ILE A 247 15.46 -5.21 -0.55
CA ILE A 247 14.71 -4.09 -1.11
C ILE A 247 15.14 -2.79 -0.47
N ILE A 248 15.30 -1.73 -1.28
CA ILE A 248 15.57 -0.37 -0.78
C ILE A 248 14.52 0.55 -1.40
N ALA A 249 13.80 1.31 -0.59
CA ALA A 249 12.70 2.13 -1.07
C ALA A 249 12.59 3.48 -0.34
N ASN A 250 12.06 4.48 -1.02
CA ASN A 250 11.46 5.64 -0.36
C ASN A 250 10.11 5.23 0.31
N ASP A 251 9.58 6.09 1.19
CA ASP A 251 8.23 5.91 1.78
C ASP A 251 7.14 6.05 0.71
N THR A 252 6.84 4.95 0.02
CA THR A 252 5.90 4.87 -1.11
C THR A 252 5.05 3.60 -1.07
N GLY A 253 4.07 3.50 -1.96
CA GLY A 253 3.20 2.32 -2.04
C GLY A 253 3.92 0.97 -2.11
N PRO A 254 4.93 0.78 -2.97
CA PRO A 254 5.74 -0.44 -3.02
C PRO A 254 6.42 -0.80 -1.70
N ALA A 255 6.92 0.19 -0.92
CA ALA A 255 7.54 -0.06 0.38
C ALA A 255 6.55 -0.70 1.37
N HIS A 256 5.28 -0.31 1.34
CA HIS A 256 4.24 -0.95 2.16
C HIS A 256 4.00 -2.41 1.75
N ILE A 257 4.04 -2.73 0.45
CA ILE A 257 3.97 -4.12 -0.01
C ILE A 257 5.14 -4.93 0.56
N CYS A 258 6.37 -4.39 0.46
CA CYS A 258 7.57 -5.03 0.99
C CYS A 258 7.46 -5.33 2.49
N ALA A 259 7.02 -4.36 3.28
CA ALA A 259 6.82 -4.49 4.72
C ALA A 259 5.79 -5.57 5.06
N HIS A 260 4.61 -5.54 4.43
CA HIS A 260 3.53 -6.50 4.67
C HIS A 260 3.83 -7.92 4.14
N MET A 261 4.73 -8.05 3.16
CA MET A 261 5.27 -9.34 2.72
C MET A 261 6.48 -9.79 3.56
N ASN A 262 6.85 -9.02 4.61
CA ASN A 262 8.01 -9.26 5.47
C ASN A 262 9.31 -9.53 4.69
N LYS A 263 9.56 -8.74 3.62
CA LYS A 263 10.76 -8.87 2.79
C LYS A 263 11.96 -8.22 3.48
N PRO A 264 13.17 -8.78 3.34
CA PRO A 264 14.38 -8.10 3.80
C PRO A 264 14.56 -6.79 3.07
N GLY A 265 14.79 -5.69 3.81
CA GLY A 265 15.00 -4.40 3.15
C GLY A 265 14.95 -3.20 4.07
N LEU A 266 15.06 -2.04 3.42
CA LEU A 266 15.12 -0.73 4.04
C LEU A 266 14.12 0.23 3.40
N VAL A 267 13.50 1.06 4.22
CA VAL A 267 12.73 2.22 3.77
C VAL A 267 13.33 3.50 4.34
N LEU A 268 13.46 4.52 3.48
CA LEU A 268 14.12 5.78 3.83
C LEU A 268 13.08 6.85 4.14
N PHE A 269 13.19 7.48 5.31
CA PHE A 269 12.29 8.53 5.79
C PHE A 269 13.02 9.85 6.02
N GLY A 270 12.41 10.93 5.51
CA GLY A 270 12.65 12.30 5.98
C GLY A 270 11.64 12.68 7.09
N SER A 271 11.52 13.99 7.37
CA SER A 271 10.64 14.52 8.41
C SER A 271 9.15 14.56 8.06
N HIS A 272 8.77 14.20 6.83
CA HIS A 272 7.38 14.27 6.35
C HIS A 272 6.40 13.37 7.12
N THR A 273 6.89 12.26 7.67
CA THR A 273 6.16 11.34 8.55
C THR A 273 7.17 10.43 9.28
N SER A 274 6.70 9.47 10.06
CA SER A 274 7.56 8.48 10.70
C SER A 274 7.13 7.06 10.35
N ALA A 275 8.10 6.13 10.32
CA ALA A 275 7.87 4.71 10.10
C ALA A 275 6.86 4.13 11.12
N TYR A 276 6.94 4.59 12.37
CA TYR A 276 5.99 4.24 13.43
C TYR A 276 4.55 4.63 13.06
N LYS A 277 4.34 5.90 12.66
CA LYS A 277 3.01 6.43 12.35
C LYS A 277 2.37 5.71 11.16
N VAL A 278 3.14 5.41 10.13
CA VAL A 278 2.65 4.69 8.95
C VAL A 278 2.71 3.17 9.10
N SER A 279 3.17 2.66 10.25
CA SER A 279 3.22 1.22 10.55
C SER A 279 3.90 0.38 9.45
N ILE A 280 5.06 0.84 8.94
CA ILE A 280 5.70 0.22 7.78
C ILE A 280 6.79 -0.78 8.18
N GLU A 281 7.26 -0.77 9.44
CA GLU A 281 8.29 -1.70 9.86
C GLU A 281 7.74 -3.11 10.10
N SER A 282 8.54 -4.09 9.74
CA SER A 282 8.31 -5.51 10.04
C SER A 282 9.58 -6.13 10.61
N GLU A 283 9.55 -7.43 10.85
CA GLU A 283 10.73 -8.17 11.35
C GLU A 283 11.95 -7.98 10.45
N LYS A 284 11.76 -8.03 9.12
CA LYS A 284 12.84 -7.99 8.12
C LYS A 284 12.92 -6.68 7.33
N PHE A 285 11.91 -5.82 7.42
CA PHE A 285 11.88 -4.55 6.70
C PHE A 285 12.02 -3.40 7.68
N LYS A 286 13.16 -2.71 7.64
CA LYS A 286 13.54 -1.70 8.63
C LYS A 286 13.52 -0.29 8.03
N SER A 287 13.45 0.73 8.87
CA SER A 287 13.52 2.13 8.44
C SER A 287 14.84 2.78 8.81
N ILE A 288 15.29 3.69 7.94
CA ILE A 288 16.30 4.71 8.26
C ILE A 288 15.58 6.05 8.25
N SER A 289 15.58 6.75 9.39
CA SER A 289 14.90 8.04 9.54
C SER A 289 15.88 9.14 9.82
N VAL A 290 15.79 10.22 9.03
CA VAL A 290 16.61 11.42 9.16
C VAL A 290 15.72 12.67 9.10
N LYS A 291 16.21 13.83 9.57
CA LYS A 291 15.45 15.09 9.46
C LYS A 291 15.23 15.51 8.01
N ASP A 292 16.25 15.32 7.17
CA ASP A 292 16.19 15.60 5.75
C ASP A 292 16.97 14.51 5.01
N LEU A 293 16.37 13.94 3.98
CA LEU A 293 16.97 12.88 3.17
C LEU A 293 18.26 13.35 2.45
N SER A 294 18.42 14.65 2.21
CA SER A 294 19.67 15.19 1.64
C SER A 294 20.90 14.96 2.53
N PHE A 295 20.72 14.78 3.84
CA PHE A 295 21.80 14.47 4.78
C PHE A 295 22.05 12.97 4.97
N LEU A 296 21.20 12.11 4.42
CA LEU A 296 21.41 10.67 4.50
C LEU A 296 22.52 10.25 3.52
N LYS A 297 23.68 9.90 4.05
CA LYS A 297 24.82 9.44 3.25
C LYS A 297 24.62 7.98 2.80
N THR A 298 25.18 7.65 1.62
CA THR A 298 25.09 6.29 1.05
C THR A 298 25.78 5.24 1.91
N GLU A 299 26.85 5.63 2.64
CA GLU A 299 27.61 4.74 3.54
C GLU A 299 26.71 4.15 4.63
N ILE A 300 25.81 4.97 5.21
CA ILE A 300 24.85 4.52 6.23
C ILE A 300 23.91 3.46 5.66
N VAL A 301 23.38 3.69 4.45
CA VAL A 301 22.51 2.73 3.78
C VAL A 301 23.28 1.44 3.44
N MET A 302 24.52 1.56 2.94
CA MET A 302 25.38 0.42 2.63
C MET A 302 25.73 -0.42 3.86
N GLU A 303 25.93 0.19 5.02
CA GLU A 303 26.17 -0.54 6.27
C GLU A 303 24.98 -1.42 6.65
N GLU A 304 23.76 -0.91 6.55
CA GLU A 304 22.55 -1.70 6.81
C GLU A 304 22.36 -2.84 5.78
N VAL A 305 22.67 -2.60 4.51
CA VAL A 305 22.66 -3.62 3.47
C VAL A 305 23.66 -4.74 3.78
N LYS A 306 24.88 -4.40 4.22
CA LYS A 306 25.93 -5.37 4.58
C LYS A 306 25.49 -6.31 5.72
N LYS A 307 24.73 -5.83 6.70
CA LYS A 307 24.25 -6.65 7.82
C LYS A 307 23.37 -7.83 7.37
N VAL A 308 22.77 -7.71 6.18
CA VAL A 308 21.81 -8.73 5.68
C VAL A 308 22.37 -9.53 4.51
N LEU A 309 23.20 -8.93 3.64
CA LEU A 309 23.63 -9.56 2.39
C LEU A 309 25.06 -10.16 2.45
N ASN A 310 25.79 -9.97 3.52
CA ASN A 310 27.11 -10.56 3.70
C ASN A 310 27.03 -12.04 4.06
#